data_36b5285901d39804460e43fbd99bbdc1
#
_entry.id   36b5285901d39804460e43fbd99bbdc1
#
_cell.length_a   1.000
_cell.length_b   1.000
_cell.length_c   1.000
_cell.angle_alpha   90.00
_cell.angle_beta   90.00
_cell.angle_gamma   90.00
#
_symmetry.space_group_name_H-M   'P 1'
#
loop_
_entity.id
_entity.type
_entity.pdbx_description
1 polymer ?
#
loop_
_entity_poly.entity_id
_entity_poly.type
_entity_poly.pdbx_seq_one_letter_code
_entity_poly.pdbx_strand_id
1 'polypeptide(L)'
;MRIHIFGASGSGTTTLGKTLADTMNFPHYDTDNYFWIKTDPPFQSIRKRSQRQDLLHQALNQSDSWVLSGSLCGWGDFAIPIFDLVVFLWLPSKVRMQRLRKREIKRYGPDIEKPNHPRHKGSKAFLGWAAAYDTGGLDMRSKSSHERWIKTLPYRVIRIEGNKTVLENLKTVLNQTAKKQQKRGQVQVTSQ
;
A
#
# COMPACT_ATOMS: atom_id res chain seq x y z
N MET A 1 17.52 3.19 2.47
CA MET A 1 16.30 4.04 2.59
C MET A 1 15.05 3.16 2.56
N ARG A 2 14.14 3.31 3.52
CA ARG A 2 12.99 2.45 3.78
C ARG A 2 11.70 3.23 3.54
N ILE A 3 10.99 2.90 2.45
CA ILE A 3 9.85 3.68 1.96
C ILE A 3 8.57 2.86 2.10
N HIS A 4 7.56 3.40 2.77
CA HIS A 4 6.24 2.79 2.85
C HIS A 4 5.20 3.58 2.05
N ILE A 5 4.46 2.88 1.18
CA ILE A 5 3.42 3.46 0.31
C ILE A 5 2.10 2.76 0.58
N PHE A 6 1.11 3.50 1.07
CA PHE A 6 -0.20 2.92 1.39
C PHE A 6 -1.35 3.78 0.88
N GLY A 7 -2.55 3.23 0.92
CA GLY A 7 -3.76 3.88 0.45
C GLY A 7 -4.93 2.90 0.29
N ALA A 8 -6.00 3.36 -0.32
CA ALA A 8 -7.16 2.53 -0.61
C ALA A 8 -6.87 1.45 -1.65
N SER A 9 -7.65 0.37 -1.64
CA SER A 9 -7.67 -0.58 -2.76
C SER A 9 -7.97 0.15 -4.08
N GLY A 10 -7.19 -0.17 -5.12
CA GLY A 10 -7.29 0.50 -6.42
C GLY A 10 -6.60 1.86 -6.53
N SER A 11 -5.95 2.38 -5.47
CA SER A 11 -5.21 3.65 -5.55
C SER A 11 -3.89 3.54 -6.32
N GLY A 12 -3.34 2.35 -6.51
CA GLY A 12 -2.12 2.13 -7.28
C GLY A 12 -0.85 2.02 -6.43
N THR A 13 -0.97 1.76 -5.14
CA THR A 13 0.16 1.60 -4.20
C THR A 13 1.17 0.57 -4.69
N THR A 14 0.73 -0.62 -5.09
CA THR A 14 1.60 -1.69 -5.61
C THR A 14 2.30 -1.27 -6.91
N THR A 15 1.58 -0.60 -7.82
CA THR A 15 2.16 -0.14 -9.09
C THR A 15 3.24 0.90 -8.84
N LEU A 16 2.94 1.92 -8.03
CA LEU A 16 3.93 2.95 -7.67
C LEU A 16 5.10 2.33 -6.90
N GLY A 17 4.82 1.41 -5.96
CA GLY A 17 5.84 0.74 -5.17
C GLY A 17 6.83 -0.04 -6.02
N LYS A 18 6.35 -0.84 -6.97
CA LYS A 18 7.20 -1.56 -7.92
C LYS A 18 8.02 -0.61 -8.79
N THR A 19 7.37 0.39 -9.42
CA THR A 19 8.07 1.34 -10.28
C THR A 19 9.16 2.11 -9.51
N LEU A 20 8.88 2.51 -8.27
CA LEU A 20 9.87 3.19 -7.43
C LEU A 20 11.02 2.26 -7.04
N ALA A 21 10.72 1.04 -6.65
CA ALA A 21 11.72 0.04 -6.28
C ALA A 21 12.65 -0.28 -7.45
N ASP A 22 12.09 -0.50 -8.65
CA ASP A 22 12.85 -0.72 -9.89
C ASP A 22 13.74 0.50 -10.20
N THR A 23 13.22 1.73 -10.09
CA THR A 23 13.96 2.97 -10.35
C THR A 23 15.11 3.17 -9.37
N MET A 24 14.94 2.78 -8.11
CA MET A 24 15.96 2.95 -7.05
C MET A 24 16.85 1.72 -6.87
N ASN A 25 16.62 0.65 -7.62
CA ASN A 25 17.27 -0.66 -7.45
C ASN A 25 17.12 -1.20 -6.01
N PHE A 26 15.90 -1.12 -5.47
CA PHE A 26 15.55 -1.62 -4.14
C PHE A 26 14.63 -2.84 -4.24
N PRO A 27 14.65 -3.77 -3.29
CA PRO A 27 13.61 -4.80 -3.20
C PRO A 27 12.23 -4.18 -2.94
N HIS A 28 11.21 -4.75 -3.60
CA HIS A 28 9.82 -4.39 -3.40
C HIS A 28 9.09 -5.47 -2.61
N TYR A 29 8.41 -5.05 -1.54
CA TYR A 29 7.53 -5.89 -0.74
C TYR A 29 6.08 -5.39 -0.86
N ASP A 30 5.13 -6.33 -0.93
CA ASP A 30 3.70 -6.03 -0.92
C ASP A 30 3.06 -6.65 0.31
N THR A 31 2.36 -5.85 1.10
CA THR A 31 1.73 -6.30 2.35
C THR A 31 0.75 -7.44 2.15
N ASP A 32 0.12 -7.55 0.96
CA ASP A 32 -0.82 -8.63 0.65
C ASP A 32 -0.13 -10.01 0.62
N ASN A 33 1.17 -10.08 0.28
CA ASN A 33 1.94 -11.33 0.30
C ASN A 33 2.13 -11.89 1.73
N TYR A 34 2.08 -11.04 2.73
CA TYR A 34 2.22 -11.41 4.14
C TYR A 34 0.87 -11.57 4.82
N PHE A 35 -0.11 -10.74 4.44
CA PHE A 35 -1.45 -10.75 5.02
C PHE A 35 -2.23 -12.01 4.66
N TRP A 36 -2.17 -12.45 3.41
CA TRP A 36 -2.91 -13.57 2.88
C TRP A 36 -2.06 -14.85 2.84
N ILE A 37 -2.69 -15.99 3.12
CA ILE A 37 -2.14 -17.28 2.77
C ILE A 37 -2.28 -17.44 1.25
N LYS A 38 -1.20 -17.91 0.60
CA LYS A 38 -1.24 -18.18 -0.86
C LYS A 38 -2.22 -19.31 -1.14
N THR A 39 -3.27 -19.02 -1.85
CA THR A 39 -4.32 -19.96 -2.27
C THR A 39 -4.64 -19.78 -3.74
N ASP A 40 -5.22 -20.79 -4.37
CA ASP A 40 -5.83 -20.70 -5.68
C ASP A 40 -7.33 -21.04 -5.55
N PRO A 41 -8.22 -20.08 -5.82
CA PRO A 41 -7.97 -18.67 -6.17
C PRO A 41 -7.41 -17.86 -4.98
N PRO A 42 -6.77 -16.70 -5.24
CA PRO A 42 -6.09 -15.91 -4.21
C PRO A 42 -7.04 -15.21 -3.26
N PHE A 43 -6.51 -14.79 -2.10
CA PHE A 43 -7.21 -13.98 -1.08
C PHE A 43 -8.39 -14.70 -0.39
N GLN A 44 -8.24 -16.01 -0.14
CA GLN A 44 -9.26 -16.81 0.53
C GLN A 44 -9.07 -16.85 2.05
N SER A 45 -7.84 -16.91 2.50
CA SER A 45 -7.50 -17.15 3.89
C SER A 45 -6.53 -16.11 4.42
N ILE A 46 -6.90 -15.51 5.55
CA ILE A 46 -6.06 -14.54 6.25
C ILE A 46 -5.05 -15.28 7.11
N ARG A 47 -3.78 -14.92 7.02
CA ARG A 47 -2.72 -15.45 7.89
C ARG A 47 -2.90 -14.95 9.33
N LYS A 48 -2.55 -15.76 10.32
CA LYS A 48 -2.55 -15.33 11.74
C LYS A 48 -1.68 -14.08 11.92
N ARG A 49 -2.11 -13.17 12.81
CA ARG A 49 -1.46 -11.86 12.98
C ARG A 49 0.02 -11.97 13.33
N SER A 50 0.39 -12.85 14.26
CA SER A 50 1.80 -13.09 14.61
C SER A 50 2.61 -13.56 13.40
N GLN A 51 2.14 -14.59 12.69
CA GLN A 51 2.83 -15.12 11.53
C GLN A 51 3.07 -14.10 10.41
N ARG A 52 2.08 -13.22 10.11
CA ARG A 52 2.28 -12.18 9.10
C ARG A 52 3.24 -11.10 9.56
N GLN A 53 3.28 -10.80 10.86
CA GLN A 53 4.26 -9.88 11.46
C GLN A 53 5.67 -10.46 11.38
N ASP A 54 5.86 -11.72 11.78
CA ASP A 54 7.15 -12.40 11.75
C ASP A 54 7.71 -12.49 10.32
N LEU A 55 6.89 -12.92 9.35
CA LEU A 55 7.29 -13.01 7.96
C LEU A 55 7.66 -11.65 7.35
N LEU A 56 6.86 -10.62 7.63
CA LEU A 56 7.17 -9.28 7.14
C LEU A 56 8.44 -8.73 7.79
N HIS A 57 8.60 -8.90 9.11
CA HIS A 57 9.80 -8.48 9.83
C HIS A 57 11.05 -9.15 9.29
N GLN A 58 11.02 -10.47 9.08
CA GLN A 58 12.13 -11.21 8.47
C GLN A 58 12.47 -10.68 7.08
N ALA A 59 11.46 -10.42 6.23
CA ALA A 59 11.68 -9.90 4.89
C ALA A 59 12.31 -8.49 4.90
N LEU A 60 11.81 -7.59 5.75
CA LEU A 60 12.31 -6.22 5.84
C LEU A 60 13.75 -6.13 6.38
N ASN A 61 14.17 -7.13 7.14
CA ASN A 61 15.55 -7.21 7.68
C ASN A 61 16.57 -7.75 6.66
N GLN A 62 16.14 -8.23 5.49
CA GLN A 62 17.06 -8.73 4.46
C GLN A 62 17.78 -7.62 3.71
N SER A 63 17.35 -6.36 3.83
CA SER A 63 17.97 -5.24 3.14
C SER A 63 17.83 -3.95 3.95
N ASP A 64 18.85 -3.10 3.90
CA ASP A 64 18.84 -1.77 4.51
C ASP A 64 17.96 -0.77 3.74
N SER A 65 17.61 -1.09 2.52
CA SER A 65 16.79 -0.24 1.67
C SER A 65 15.69 -1.07 0.99
N TRP A 66 14.47 -0.55 1.00
CA TRP A 66 13.33 -1.25 0.40
C TRP A 66 12.14 -0.32 0.16
N VAL A 67 11.20 -0.78 -0.67
CA VAL A 67 9.88 -0.18 -0.85
C VAL A 67 8.82 -1.18 -0.42
N LEU A 68 7.98 -0.81 0.53
CA LEU A 68 6.85 -1.60 1.01
C LEU A 68 5.53 -0.95 0.56
N SER A 69 4.72 -1.66 -0.19
CA SER A 69 3.38 -1.19 -0.60
C SER A 69 2.25 -1.92 0.11
N GLY A 70 1.12 -1.24 0.30
CA GLY A 70 -0.08 -1.76 0.93
C GLY A 70 -0.29 -1.26 2.37
N SER A 71 -1.43 -1.59 2.99
CA SER A 71 -1.79 -1.08 4.31
C SER A 71 -1.26 -1.96 5.44
N LEU A 72 -0.66 -1.33 6.44
CA LEU A 72 -0.21 -1.94 7.70
C LEU A 72 -1.15 -1.66 8.87
N CYS A 73 -2.17 -0.81 8.68
CA CYS A 73 -3.08 -0.41 9.75
C CYS A 73 -3.65 -1.59 10.52
N GLY A 74 -3.52 -1.56 11.84
CA GLY A 74 -4.06 -2.57 12.75
C GLY A 74 -3.26 -3.87 12.84
N TRP A 75 -2.13 -4.03 12.12
CA TRP A 75 -1.32 -5.24 12.23
C TRP A 75 0.20 -5.05 12.07
N GLY A 76 0.65 -3.98 11.45
CA GLY A 76 2.05 -3.80 11.07
C GLY A 76 2.74 -2.62 11.77
N ASP A 77 2.23 -2.13 12.89
CA ASP A 77 2.74 -0.95 13.59
C ASP A 77 4.17 -1.13 14.11
N PHE A 78 4.66 -2.38 14.25
CA PHE A 78 6.05 -2.66 14.58
C PHE A 78 7.05 -2.08 13.56
N ALA A 79 6.61 -1.88 12.31
CA ALA A 79 7.45 -1.31 11.25
C ALA A 79 7.50 0.23 11.28
N ILE A 80 6.67 0.90 12.08
CA ILE A 80 6.65 2.37 12.16
C ILE A 80 8.05 2.95 12.47
N PRO A 81 8.81 2.45 13.47
CA PRO A 81 10.09 3.06 13.83
C PRO A 81 11.18 2.96 12.75
N ILE A 82 10.99 2.09 11.74
CA ILE A 82 12.03 1.82 10.73
C ILE A 82 11.79 2.53 9.40
N PHE A 83 10.69 3.27 9.21
CA PHE A 83 10.46 4.01 7.98
C PHE A 83 11.35 5.24 7.86
N ASP A 84 11.86 5.48 6.67
CA ASP A 84 12.50 6.74 6.31
C ASP A 84 11.50 7.70 5.64
N LEU A 85 10.56 7.17 4.88
CA LEU A 85 9.60 7.93 4.12
C LEU A 85 8.27 7.20 4.08
N VAL A 86 7.18 7.94 4.28
CA VAL A 86 5.82 7.40 4.19
C VAL A 86 5.02 8.19 3.17
N VAL A 87 4.34 7.47 2.28
CA VAL A 87 3.54 8.04 1.18
C VAL A 87 2.11 7.53 1.28
N PHE A 88 1.16 8.42 1.33
CA PHE A 88 -0.26 8.12 1.29
C PHE A 88 -0.85 8.48 -0.08
N LEU A 89 -1.41 7.47 -0.77
CA LEU A 89 -2.11 7.66 -2.03
C LEU A 89 -3.62 7.69 -1.83
N TRP A 90 -4.23 8.80 -2.22
CA TRP A 90 -5.68 8.91 -2.27
C TRP A 90 -6.15 9.22 -3.70
N LEU A 91 -7.12 8.44 -4.17
CA LEU A 91 -7.81 8.64 -5.44
C LEU A 91 -9.32 8.71 -5.22
N PRO A 92 -10.06 9.49 -6.02
CA PRO A 92 -11.52 9.49 -6.00
C PRO A 92 -12.11 8.09 -6.16
N SER A 93 -13.18 7.79 -5.42
CA SER A 93 -13.84 6.48 -5.42
C SER A 93 -14.17 6.00 -6.82
N LYS A 94 -14.75 6.86 -7.67
CA LYS A 94 -15.09 6.53 -9.08
C LYS A 94 -13.90 5.91 -9.84
N VAL A 95 -12.71 6.51 -9.72
CA VAL A 95 -11.50 6.03 -10.41
C VAL A 95 -11.04 4.68 -9.84
N ARG A 96 -11.01 4.57 -8.49
CA ARG A 96 -10.62 3.33 -7.81
C ARG A 96 -11.55 2.17 -8.21
N MET A 97 -12.86 2.40 -8.18
CA MET A 97 -13.85 1.38 -8.50
C MET A 97 -13.78 0.92 -9.95
N GLN A 98 -13.54 1.81 -10.91
CA GLN A 98 -13.30 1.43 -12.30
C GLN A 98 -12.05 0.53 -12.43
N ARG A 99 -10.94 0.87 -11.75
CA ARG A 99 -9.71 0.06 -11.75
C ARG A 99 -9.95 -1.32 -11.12
N LEU A 100 -10.68 -1.37 -10.02
CA LEU A 100 -10.98 -2.62 -9.32
C LEU A 100 -11.87 -3.54 -10.15
N ARG A 101 -12.94 -3.03 -10.78
CA ARG A 101 -13.79 -3.82 -11.69
C ARG A 101 -12.98 -4.39 -12.85
N LYS A 102 -12.16 -3.56 -13.51
CA LYS A 102 -11.28 -4.05 -14.59
C LYS A 102 -10.31 -5.13 -14.10
N ARG A 103 -9.80 -5.01 -12.87
CA ARG A 103 -8.91 -6.00 -12.27
C ARG A 103 -9.64 -7.32 -11.96
N GLU A 104 -10.85 -7.27 -11.45
CA GLU A 104 -11.67 -8.46 -11.20
C GLU A 104 -12.01 -9.19 -12.52
N ILE A 105 -12.42 -8.47 -13.55
CA ILE A 105 -12.67 -9.03 -14.90
C ILE A 105 -11.38 -9.65 -15.45
N LYS A 106 -10.24 -8.96 -15.37
CA LYS A 106 -8.95 -9.50 -15.85
C LYS A 106 -8.54 -10.78 -15.12
N ARG A 107 -8.86 -10.89 -13.82
CA ARG A 107 -8.46 -12.00 -12.96
C ARG A 107 -9.35 -13.23 -13.11
N TYR A 108 -10.64 -13.03 -13.22
CA TYR A 108 -11.64 -14.09 -13.14
C TYR A 108 -12.48 -14.26 -14.41
N GLY A 109 -12.23 -13.47 -15.43
CA GLY A 109 -13.00 -13.43 -16.67
C GLY A 109 -14.21 -12.48 -16.62
N PRO A 110 -14.79 -12.15 -17.80
CA PRO A 110 -15.90 -11.19 -17.90
C PRO A 110 -17.17 -11.67 -17.19
N ASP A 111 -17.34 -12.98 -17.05
CA ASP A 111 -18.52 -13.60 -16.42
C ASP A 111 -18.57 -13.41 -14.91
N ILE A 112 -17.53 -12.85 -14.27
CA ILE A 112 -17.49 -12.53 -12.85
C ILE A 112 -18.68 -11.67 -12.39
N GLU A 113 -19.26 -10.89 -13.31
CA GLU A 113 -20.40 -10.02 -13.02
C GLU A 113 -21.74 -10.78 -13.07
N LYS A 114 -21.78 -12.01 -13.58
CA LYS A 114 -22.99 -12.84 -13.63
C LYS A 114 -23.27 -13.53 -12.30
N PRO A 115 -24.52 -13.54 -11.81
CA PRO A 115 -24.86 -14.13 -10.50
C PRO A 115 -24.47 -15.60 -10.32
N ASN A 116 -24.48 -16.38 -11.42
CA ASN A 116 -24.12 -17.81 -11.42
C ASN A 116 -22.61 -18.08 -11.45
N HIS A 117 -21.77 -17.05 -11.60
CA HIS A 117 -20.33 -17.25 -11.55
C HIS A 117 -19.88 -17.58 -10.11
N PRO A 118 -19.07 -18.63 -9.87
CA PRO A 118 -18.69 -19.08 -8.52
C PRO A 118 -18.08 -17.99 -7.64
N ARG A 119 -17.44 -17.00 -8.25
CA ARG A 119 -16.76 -15.88 -7.54
C ARG A 119 -17.58 -14.60 -7.48
N HIS A 120 -18.78 -14.57 -8.08
CA HIS A 120 -19.61 -13.37 -8.13
C HIS A 120 -19.87 -12.76 -6.75
N LYS A 121 -20.33 -13.59 -5.80
CA LYS A 121 -20.65 -13.13 -4.44
C LYS A 121 -19.43 -12.53 -3.73
N GLY A 122 -18.26 -13.18 -3.85
CA GLY A 122 -17.01 -12.68 -3.24
C GLY A 122 -16.51 -11.39 -3.90
N SER A 123 -16.53 -11.31 -5.23
CA SER A 123 -16.16 -10.11 -5.97
C SER A 123 -17.09 -8.93 -5.66
N LYS A 124 -18.38 -9.16 -5.61
CA LYS A 124 -19.39 -8.15 -5.23
C LYS A 124 -19.16 -7.64 -3.80
N ALA A 125 -18.92 -8.54 -2.85
CA ALA A 125 -18.62 -8.17 -1.47
C ALA A 125 -17.32 -7.35 -1.36
N PHE A 126 -16.26 -7.75 -2.06
CA PHE A 126 -15.00 -7.01 -2.13
C PHE A 126 -15.20 -5.62 -2.73
N LEU A 127 -15.92 -5.49 -3.84
CA LEU A 127 -16.17 -4.20 -4.47
C LEU A 127 -17.02 -3.29 -3.57
N GLY A 128 -18.03 -3.84 -2.88
CA GLY A 128 -18.83 -3.10 -1.89
C GLY A 128 -17.97 -2.58 -0.73
N TRP A 129 -17.12 -3.45 -0.17
CA TRP A 129 -16.17 -3.06 0.88
C TRP A 129 -15.19 -1.97 0.40
N ALA A 130 -14.65 -2.09 -0.82
CA ALA A 130 -13.74 -1.11 -1.38
C ALA A 130 -14.41 0.24 -1.70
N ALA A 131 -15.70 0.22 -2.08
CA ALA A 131 -16.49 1.43 -2.32
C ALA A 131 -16.73 2.23 -1.04
N ALA A 132 -16.91 1.54 0.10
CA ALA A 132 -17.14 2.16 1.40
C ALA A 132 -15.90 2.85 2.00
N TYR A 133 -14.74 2.80 1.34
CA TYR A 133 -13.48 3.35 1.88
C TYR A 133 -13.57 4.81 2.32
N ASP A 134 -14.22 5.68 1.55
CA ASP A 134 -14.25 7.12 1.83
C ASP A 134 -15.25 7.49 2.93
N THR A 135 -16.26 6.64 3.21
CA THR A 135 -17.34 6.86 4.16
C THR A 135 -17.32 5.91 5.36
N GLY A 136 -16.49 4.86 5.31
CA GLY A 136 -16.40 3.84 6.35
C GLY A 136 -15.78 4.35 7.65
N GLY A 137 -16.15 3.68 8.75
CA GLY A 137 -15.65 3.94 10.11
C GLY A 137 -14.24 3.40 10.38
N LEU A 138 -13.91 3.33 11.68
CA LEU A 138 -12.60 2.86 12.16
C LEU A 138 -12.51 1.33 12.25
N ASP A 139 -13.61 0.64 12.14
CA ASP A 139 -13.78 -0.81 12.20
C ASP A 139 -13.36 -1.53 10.91
N MET A 140 -13.16 -0.75 9.85
CA MET A 140 -12.69 -1.26 8.55
C MET A 140 -11.51 -0.45 8.00
N ARG A 141 -10.87 -0.97 6.93
CA ARG A 141 -9.92 -0.17 6.16
C ARG A 141 -10.66 0.94 5.43
N SER A 142 -10.62 2.13 5.98
CA SER A 142 -11.30 3.33 5.49
C SER A 142 -10.35 4.52 5.42
N LYS A 143 -10.81 5.63 4.83
CA LYS A 143 -10.08 6.89 4.86
C LYS A 143 -9.88 7.37 6.30
N SER A 144 -10.93 7.29 7.13
CA SER A 144 -10.85 7.66 8.55
C SER A 144 -9.87 6.79 9.34
N SER A 145 -9.82 5.48 9.10
CA SER A 145 -8.83 4.59 9.74
C SER A 145 -7.39 4.91 9.31
N HIS A 146 -7.16 5.20 8.02
CA HIS A 146 -5.86 5.63 7.53
C HIS A 146 -5.46 7.00 8.08
N GLU A 147 -6.38 7.99 8.13
CA GLU A 147 -6.10 9.30 8.71
C GLU A 147 -5.77 9.21 10.20
N ARG A 148 -6.47 8.35 10.94
CA ARG A 148 -6.15 8.07 12.35
C ARG A 148 -4.74 7.46 12.48
N TRP A 149 -4.40 6.49 11.64
CA TRP A 149 -3.08 5.87 11.64
C TRP A 149 -1.97 6.87 11.28
N ILE A 150 -2.19 7.75 10.28
CA ILE A 150 -1.24 8.80 9.91
C ILE A 150 -0.88 9.68 11.11
N LYS A 151 -1.85 9.99 11.98
CA LYS A 151 -1.61 10.81 13.18
C LYS A 151 -0.71 10.15 14.22
N THR A 152 -0.54 8.83 14.18
CA THR A 152 0.38 8.11 15.08
C THR A 152 1.80 8.05 14.55
N LEU A 153 2.03 8.43 13.29
CA LEU A 153 3.36 8.36 12.68
C LEU A 153 4.23 9.53 13.14
N PRO A 154 5.48 9.28 13.59
CA PRO A 154 6.41 10.34 13.99
C PRO A 154 7.04 11.05 12.78
N TYR A 155 6.53 10.83 11.57
CA TYR A 155 7.07 11.35 10.32
C TYR A 155 6.05 12.20 9.59
N ARG A 156 6.54 13.15 8.78
CA ARG A 156 5.70 13.80 7.80
C ARG A 156 5.35 12.81 6.68
N VAL A 157 4.06 12.59 6.47
CA VAL A 157 3.54 11.76 5.38
C VAL A 157 3.41 12.59 4.11
N ILE A 158 3.98 12.11 3.01
CA ILE A 158 3.74 12.67 1.68
C ILE A 158 2.35 12.25 1.23
N ARG A 159 1.47 13.22 0.99
CA ARG A 159 0.15 12.97 0.43
C ARG A 159 0.18 13.20 -1.07
N ILE A 160 -0.25 12.20 -1.81
CA ILE A 160 -0.44 12.27 -3.26
C ILE A 160 -1.92 12.04 -3.51
N GLU A 161 -2.61 13.08 -3.91
CA GLU A 161 -4.06 13.07 -4.09
C GLU A 161 -4.43 13.33 -5.55
N GLY A 162 -5.58 12.78 -5.97
CA GLY A 162 -6.10 12.93 -7.30
C GLY A 162 -5.63 11.87 -8.30
N ASN A 163 -6.17 11.94 -9.53
CA ASN A 163 -5.92 10.95 -10.57
C ASN A 163 -4.65 11.30 -11.37
N LYS A 164 -3.50 11.18 -10.74
CA LYS A 164 -2.20 11.37 -11.37
C LYS A 164 -1.70 10.07 -12.03
N THR A 165 -0.84 10.21 -13.02
CA THR A 165 -0.14 9.08 -13.65
C THR A 165 0.89 8.48 -12.69
N VAL A 166 1.31 7.25 -12.96
CA VAL A 166 2.38 6.60 -12.19
C VAL A 166 3.69 7.41 -12.26
N LEU A 167 4.01 7.99 -13.41
CA LEU A 167 5.22 8.80 -13.60
C LEU A 167 5.19 10.10 -12.81
N GLU A 168 4.05 10.80 -12.74
CA GLU A 168 3.91 12.00 -11.90
C GLU A 168 4.05 11.67 -10.42
N ASN A 169 3.45 10.57 -9.97
CA ASN A 169 3.58 10.09 -8.61
C ASN A 169 5.03 9.71 -8.28
N LEU A 170 5.70 8.99 -9.21
CA LEU A 170 7.10 8.61 -9.10
C LEU A 170 7.99 9.85 -8.94
N LYS A 171 7.86 10.83 -9.84
CA LYS A 171 8.62 12.09 -9.77
C LYS A 171 8.41 12.81 -8.44
N THR A 172 7.17 12.82 -7.93
CA THR A 172 6.86 13.43 -6.63
C THR A 172 7.61 12.74 -5.50
N VAL A 173 7.64 11.40 -5.47
CA VAL A 173 8.33 10.64 -4.43
C VAL A 173 9.84 10.81 -4.55
N LEU A 174 10.43 10.69 -5.76
CA LEU A 174 11.86 10.83 -5.99
C LEU A 174 12.38 12.22 -5.55
N ASN A 175 11.65 13.30 -5.83
CA ASN A 175 12.01 14.63 -5.38
C ASN A 175 12.07 14.75 -3.84
N GLN A 176 11.22 14.01 -3.14
CA GLN A 176 11.24 14.00 -1.67
C GLN A 176 12.35 13.11 -1.10
N THR A 177 12.70 12.01 -1.78
CA THR A 177 13.83 11.17 -1.39
C THR A 177 15.15 11.93 -1.52
N ALA A 178 15.36 12.66 -2.61
CA ALA A 178 16.56 13.49 -2.83
C ALA A 178 16.72 14.57 -1.74
N LYS A 179 15.64 15.31 -1.42
CA LYS A 179 15.66 16.32 -0.34
C LYS A 179 16.02 15.71 1.02
N LYS A 180 15.57 14.49 1.31
CA LYS A 180 15.87 13.83 2.58
C LYS A 180 17.33 13.36 2.65
N GLN A 181 17.89 12.89 1.54
CA GLN A 181 19.31 12.51 1.47
C GLN A 181 20.22 13.74 1.67
N GLN A 182 19.93 14.86 1.03
CA GLN A 182 20.69 16.11 1.21
C GLN A 182 20.69 16.57 2.67
N LYS A 183 19.54 16.53 3.37
CA LYS A 183 19.47 16.90 4.80
C LYS A 183 20.28 15.97 5.68
N ARG A 184 20.33 14.66 5.39
CA ARG A 184 21.18 13.70 6.15
C ARG A 184 22.66 13.96 5.96
N GLY A 185 23.09 14.29 4.72
CA GLY A 185 24.49 14.64 4.43
C GLY A 185 24.94 15.90 5.17
N GLN A 186 24.09 16.93 5.25
CA GLN A 186 24.39 18.17 5.96
C GLN A 186 24.55 17.99 7.48
N VAL A 187 23.72 17.14 8.09
CA VAL A 187 23.79 16.87 9.56
C VAL A 187 25.07 16.13 9.92
N GLN A 188 25.58 15.25 9.08
CA GLN A 188 26.82 14.52 9.33
C GLN A 188 28.08 15.41 9.23
N VAL A 189 28.04 16.44 8.39
CA VAL A 189 29.19 17.38 8.20
C VAL A 189 29.29 18.38 9.37
N THR A 190 28.17 18.72 10.04
CA THR A 190 28.17 19.66 11.18
C THR A 190 28.46 18.99 12.52
N SER A 191 28.61 17.67 12.56
CA SER A 191 28.88 16.90 13.79
C SER A 191 30.35 16.42 13.90
N GLN A 192 31.22 16.90 13.03
CA GLN A 192 32.69 16.77 13.10
C GLN A 192 33.34 18.10 13.44
#